data_4f00780ff499365ae64653e7cd60256c
#
_entry.id   4f00780ff499365ae64653e7cd60256c
#
_cell.length_a   1.000
_cell.length_b   1.000
_cell.length_c   1.000
_cell.angle_alpha   90.00
_cell.angle_beta   90.00
_cell.angle_gamma   90.00
#
_symmetry.space_group_name_H-M   'P 1'
#
loop_
_entity.id
_entity.type
_entity.pdbx_description
1 polymer ?
#
loop_
_entity_poly.entity_id
_entity_poly.type
_entity_poly.pdbx_seq_one_letter_code
_entity_poly.pdbx_strand_id
1 'polypeptide(L)'
;MRDVNSLSSAVKMQNISKSFGGIKALDNVDISFQYHEIHALLGENGAGKSTILKILRGIHSFSNGKVLIDNNPISNLTPQNAKEYGIGMIFQEMSLVQSLTVAQNIYLGNEPKTKLGFIDDSLIIKKSETIFKSMGININPKEKLNNLTTGQQQLTEIAKALSQNAKILILDEPTSALTTSEVKILFNLLIKLKSEGKCIIYVSHRMEEIFQISDKITVLRDGKLINTKKINEYNLQTLISDIMGKETKNLSDFRKQTNKKSKIILKVRNVSSLDKGGNYNFDLYKGEVLGIAGLLGSGRSRIARLLYGLETKGSGNIIFKDNNIDIKNTIDSNKYKIALVPEDRRLQGLILNHSIKSNIELPNLNNYTKYSFVSDNDSIEDTKKVIEDLNI
;
A
#
# COMPACT_ATOMS: atom_id res chain seq x y z
N MET A 1 -38.99 24.67 -0.62
CA MET A 1 -37.90 24.19 -1.47
C MET A 1 -36.63 24.32 -0.67
N ARG A 2 -36.08 23.22 -0.10
CA ARG A 2 -34.78 23.25 0.58
C ARG A 2 -33.72 23.25 -0.52
N ASP A 3 -32.79 24.21 -0.44
CA ASP A 3 -31.67 24.32 -1.36
C ASP A 3 -30.90 22.99 -1.46
N VAL A 4 -30.98 22.36 -2.62
CA VAL A 4 -30.39 21.04 -2.94
C VAL A 4 -28.87 21.14 -3.19
N ASN A 5 -28.25 22.30 -2.95
CA ASN A 5 -26.86 22.57 -3.39
C ASN A 5 -25.80 22.75 -2.29
N SER A 6 -26.07 22.48 -1.02
CA SER A 6 -25.00 22.40 -0.02
C SER A 6 -24.77 20.93 0.36
N LEU A 7 -23.82 20.26 -0.28
CA LEU A 7 -23.31 18.97 0.20
C LEU A 7 -22.92 19.15 1.67
N SER A 8 -23.57 18.40 2.57
CA SER A 8 -23.28 18.49 3.99
C SER A 8 -21.90 17.90 4.27
N SER A 9 -21.10 18.61 5.06
CA SER A 9 -19.76 18.14 5.42
C SER A 9 -19.86 16.96 6.37
N ALA A 10 -19.28 15.83 5.96
CA ALA A 10 -19.17 14.62 6.79
C ALA A 10 -18.07 14.80 7.84
N VAL A 11 -16.92 15.35 7.42
CA VAL A 11 -15.76 15.61 8.30
C VAL A 11 -15.16 16.97 7.97
N LYS A 12 -14.81 17.74 9.01
CA LYS A 12 -13.94 18.92 8.90
C LYS A 12 -12.79 18.77 9.88
N MET A 13 -11.58 18.96 9.40
CA MET A 13 -10.37 19.06 10.19
C MET A 13 -9.85 20.48 10.06
N GLN A 14 -9.67 21.17 11.17
CA GLN A 14 -9.29 22.58 11.20
C GLN A 14 -8.02 22.79 12.01
N ASN A 15 -7.00 23.38 11.38
CA ASN A 15 -5.68 23.68 11.96
C ASN A 15 -5.02 22.44 12.58
N ILE A 16 -5.18 21.27 11.95
CA ILE A 16 -4.65 20.02 12.49
C ILE A 16 -3.14 19.99 12.38
N SER A 17 -2.49 19.83 13.54
CA SER A 17 -1.05 19.62 13.64
C SER A 17 -0.76 18.34 14.43
N LYS A 18 0.30 17.63 14.02
CA LYS A 18 0.79 16.41 14.68
C LYS A 18 2.28 16.27 14.55
N SER A 19 2.95 15.98 15.66
CA SER A 19 4.39 15.69 15.69
C SER A 19 4.65 14.32 16.30
N PHE A 20 5.72 13.65 15.83
CA PHE A 20 6.25 12.39 16.35
C PHE A 20 7.76 12.57 16.59
N GLY A 21 8.23 12.39 17.83
CA GLY A 21 9.66 12.46 18.13
C GLY A 21 10.36 13.72 17.62
N GLY A 22 9.67 14.87 17.62
CA GLY A 22 10.22 16.15 17.11
C GLY A 22 9.98 16.41 15.62
N ILE A 23 9.60 15.40 14.83
CA ILE A 23 9.27 15.56 13.41
C ILE A 23 7.79 15.96 13.26
N LYS A 24 7.54 17.05 12.55
CA LYS A 24 6.19 17.56 12.30
C LYS A 24 5.57 16.80 11.13
N ALA A 25 4.69 15.85 11.42
CA ALA A 25 4.01 15.04 10.40
C ALA A 25 2.81 15.75 9.76
N LEU A 26 2.16 16.69 10.49
CA LEU A 26 1.12 17.61 9.98
C LEU A 26 1.35 19.00 10.57
N ASP A 27 1.17 20.01 9.74
CA ASP A 27 1.39 21.41 10.07
C ASP A 27 0.21 22.27 9.62
N ASN A 28 -0.72 22.60 10.55
CA ASN A 28 -1.89 23.45 10.34
C ASN A 28 -2.71 23.05 9.11
N VAL A 29 -3.10 21.78 9.03
CA VAL A 29 -3.86 21.26 7.90
C VAL A 29 -5.35 21.52 8.09
N ASP A 30 -5.96 22.18 7.09
CA ASP A 30 -7.41 22.41 6.97
C ASP A 30 -7.95 21.56 5.82
N ILE A 31 -8.79 20.56 6.12
CA ILE A 31 -9.38 19.68 5.09
C ILE A 31 -10.83 19.35 5.44
N SER A 32 -11.67 19.24 4.42
CA SER A 32 -13.07 18.82 4.60
C SER A 32 -13.45 17.76 3.58
N PHE A 33 -14.21 16.76 4.05
CA PHE A 33 -14.77 15.69 3.25
C PHE A 33 -16.30 15.79 3.28
N GLN A 34 -16.94 15.61 2.12
CA GLN A 34 -18.38 15.80 1.95
C GLN A 34 -19.08 14.44 1.83
N TYR A 35 -20.36 14.40 2.20
CA TYR A 35 -21.23 13.28 1.80
C TYR A 35 -21.48 13.32 0.29
N HIS A 36 -21.81 12.17 -0.30
CA HIS A 36 -22.02 12.02 -1.74
C HIS A 36 -20.78 12.34 -2.60
N GLU A 37 -19.57 12.23 -2.03
CA GLU A 37 -18.31 12.58 -2.69
C GLU A 37 -17.27 11.45 -2.53
N ILE A 38 -16.54 11.15 -3.59
CA ILE A 38 -15.30 10.39 -3.54
C ILE A 38 -14.16 11.40 -3.57
N HIS A 39 -13.52 11.59 -2.44
CA HIS A 39 -12.44 12.54 -2.24
C HIS A 39 -11.09 11.84 -2.20
N ALA A 40 -10.25 12.08 -3.20
CA ALA A 40 -8.90 11.53 -3.22
C ALA A 40 -7.95 12.35 -2.34
N LEU A 41 -7.12 11.65 -1.54
CA LEU A 41 -6.07 12.26 -0.75
C LEU A 41 -4.71 11.79 -1.28
N LEU A 42 -3.95 12.71 -1.87
CA LEU A 42 -2.70 12.45 -2.58
C LEU A 42 -1.50 13.15 -1.93
N GLY A 43 -0.30 12.72 -2.30
CA GLY A 43 0.98 13.25 -1.84
C GLY A 43 2.06 12.18 -1.85
N GLU A 44 3.31 12.55 -1.72
CA GLU A 44 4.43 11.62 -1.61
C GLU A 44 4.40 10.79 -0.33
N ASN A 45 5.26 9.77 -0.24
CA ASN A 45 5.47 9.05 1.02
C ASN A 45 6.01 10.01 2.07
N GLY A 46 5.42 9.96 3.27
CA GLY A 46 5.75 10.92 4.34
C GLY A 46 4.99 12.25 4.29
N ALA A 47 4.18 12.53 3.27
CA ALA A 47 3.41 13.78 3.15
C ALA A 47 2.33 14.01 4.22
N GLY A 48 2.06 13.02 5.10
CA GLY A 48 1.08 13.13 6.17
C GLY A 48 -0.27 12.44 5.91
N LYS A 49 -0.48 11.82 4.73
CA LYS A 49 -1.74 11.14 4.37
C LYS A 49 -2.19 10.14 5.43
N SER A 50 -1.36 9.14 5.71
CA SER A 50 -1.67 8.09 6.70
C SER A 50 -1.84 8.66 8.11
N THR A 51 -1.21 9.79 8.43
CA THR A 51 -1.40 10.47 9.72
C THR A 51 -2.81 11.05 9.83
N ILE A 52 -3.32 11.74 8.78
CA ILE A 52 -4.70 12.23 8.72
C ILE A 52 -5.67 11.07 8.88
N LEU A 53 -5.49 9.98 8.12
CA LEU A 53 -6.39 8.83 8.17
C LEU A 53 -6.40 8.17 9.56
N LYS A 54 -5.23 8.03 10.18
CA LYS A 54 -5.09 7.46 11.53
C LYS A 54 -5.69 8.36 12.61
N ILE A 55 -5.64 9.70 12.43
CA ILE A 55 -6.35 10.65 13.31
C ILE A 55 -7.86 10.46 13.17
N LEU A 56 -8.39 10.41 11.95
CA LEU A 56 -9.83 10.19 11.71
C LEU A 56 -10.31 8.84 12.26
N ARG A 57 -9.46 7.81 12.25
CA ARG A 57 -9.78 6.50 12.81
C ARG A 57 -9.61 6.45 14.35
N GLY A 58 -9.07 7.50 14.96
CA GLY A 58 -8.82 7.56 16.41
C GLY A 58 -7.60 6.76 16.88
N ILE A 59 -6.70 6.36 15.95
CA ILE A 59 -5.46 5.65 16.27
C ILE A 59 -4.40 6.62 16.78
N HIS A 60 -4.38 7.84 16.24
CA HIS A 60 -3.50 8.90 16.69
C HIS A 60 -4.32 10.11 17.17
N SER A 61 -3.90 10.70 18.29
CA SER A 61 -4.35 12.03 18.70
C SER A 61 -3.66 13.10 17.84
N PHE A 62 -4.32 14.20 17.60
CA PHE A 62 -3.69 15.41 17.07
C PHE A 62 -3.08 16.25 18.20
N SER A 63 -2.05 17.05 17.89
CA SER A 63 -1.38 17.90 18.88
C SER A 63 -2.10 19.24 19.01
N ASN A 64 -2.69 19.75 17.92
CA ASN A 64 -3.42 21.01 17.85
C ASN A 64 -4.52 20.92 16.80
N GLY A 65 -5.55 21.78 16.93
CA GLY A 65 -6.64 21.88 15.97
C GLY A 65 -7.97 21.32 16.48
N LYS A 66 -8.92 21.12 15.56
CA LYS A 66 -10.27 20.60 15.85
C LYS A 66 -10.72 19.65 14.75
N VAL A 67 -11.38 18.57 15.14
CA VAL A 67 -12.07 17.64 14.24
C VAL A 67 -13.56 17.75 14.48
N LEU A 68 -14.34 17.97 13.41
CA LEU A 68 -15.80 17.96 13.46
C LEU A 68 -16.31 16.82 12.58
N ILE A 69 -17.27 16.07 13.11
CA ILE A 69 -18.03 15.05 12.38
C ILE A 69 -19.50 15.45 12.41
N ASP A 70 -20.13 15.49 11.25
CA ASP A 70 -21.51 16.03 11.10
C ASP A 70 -21.67 17.44 11.74
N ASN A 71 -20.64 18.30 11.60
CA ASN A 71 -20.49 19.63 12.21
C ASN A 71 -20.39 19.63 13.74
N ASN A 72 -20.36 18.48 14.41
CA ASN A 72 -20.19 18.39 15.86
C ASN A 72 -18.69 18.27 16.20
N PRO A 73 -18.15 19.14 17.06
CA PRO A 73 -16.75 19.07 17.45
C PRO A 73 -16.50 17.84 18.32
N ILE A 74 -15.43 17.11 17.99
CA ILE A 74 -15.01 15.91 18.71
C ILE A 74 -13.71 16.22 19.44
N SER A 75 -13.74 16.11 20.76
CA SER A 75 -12.58 16.40 21.62
C SER A 75 -11.56 15.27 21.64
N ASN A 76 -12.03 14.01 21.55
CA ASN A 76 -11.17 12.83 21.57
C ASN A 76 -11.74 11.74 20.66
N LEU A 77 -10.99 11.40 19.61
CA LEU A 77 -11.28 10.26 18.76
C LEU A 77 -10.50 9.04 19.28
N THR A 78 -11.21 7.97 19.52
CA THR A 78 -10.67 6.62 19.80
C THR A 78 -11.15 5.68 18.71
N PRO A 79 -10.51 4.52 18.48
CA PRO A 79 -10.97 3.55 17.49
C PRO A 79 -12.42 3.09 17.70
N GLN A 80 -12.87 3.07 18.96
CA GLN A 80 -14.22 2.66 19.31
C GLN A 80 -15.23 3.74 18.94
N ASN A 81 -15.07 4.99 19.41
CA ASN A 81 -16.03 6.04 19.10
C ASN A 81 -15.99 6.49 17.63
N ALA A 82 -14.83 6.40 16.94
CA ALA A 82 -14.76 6.62 15.50
C ALA A 82 -15.71 5.67 14.74
N LYS A 83 -15.84 4.42 15.21
CA LYS A 83 -16.79 3.44 14.68
C LYS A 83 -18.24 3.85 14.99
N GLU A 84 -18.52 4.36 16.17
CA GLU A 84 -19.85 4.86 16.56
C GLU A 84 -20.28 6.08 15.71
N TYR A 85 -19.32 6.95 15.35
CA TYR A 85 -19.53 8.03 14.37
C TYR A 85 -19.67 7.54 12.92
N GLY A 86 -19.57 6.23 12.69
CA GLY A 86 -19.73 5.64 11.37
C GLY A 86 -18.49 5.77 10.48
N ILE A 87 -17.29 5.86 11.04
CA ILE A 87 -16.03 5.86 10.29
C ILE A 87 -15.53 4.43 10.15
N GLY A 88 -15.60 3.89 8.93
CA GLY A 88 -14.98 2.62 8.52
C GLY A 88 -13.65 2.86 7.80
N MET A 89 -12.66 2.01 8.04
CA MET A 89 -11.36 2.09 7.36
C MET A 89 -10.93 0.73 6.86
N ILE A 90 -10.50 0.71 5.62
CA ILE A 90 -9.80 -0.41 4.99
C ILE A 90 -8.32 -0.03 4.98
N PHE A 91 -7.52 -0.81 5.71
CA PHE A 91 -6.10 -0.57 5.85
C PHE A 91 -5.33 -1.12 4.65
N GLN A 92 -4.17 -0.54 4.37
CA GLN A 92 -3.21 -1.05 3.39
C GLN A 92 -2.77 -2.47 3.73
N GLU A 93 -2.62 -2.79 5.03
CA GLU A 93 -2.36 -4.13 5.53
C GLU A 93 -3.67 -4.76 5.98
N MET A 94 -3.96 -5.96 5.48
CA MET A 94 -5.20 -6.67 5.81
C MET A 94 -5.26 -7.01 7.29
N SER A 95 -6.37 -6.65 7.93
CA SER A 95 -6.65 -6.95 9.35
C SER A 95 -7.44 -8.26 9.52
N LEU A 96 -7.17 -9.24 8.66
CA LEU A 96 -7.91 -10.49 8.58
C LEU A 96 -7.16 -11.66 9.26
N VAL A 97 -7.90 -12.55 9.90
CA VAL A 97 -7.37 -13.73 10.57
C VAL A 97 -7.45 -14.93 9.62
N GLN A 98 -6.29 -15.43 9.19
CA GLN A 98 -6.17 -16.47 8.15
C GLN A 98 -6.85 -17.79 8.50
N SER A 99 -6.91 -18.17 9.78
CA SER A 99 -7.51 -19.42 10.27
C SER A 99 -9.04 -19.41 10.39
N LEU A 100 -9.64 -18.21 10.39
CA LEU A 100 -11.10 -18.04 10.47
C LEU A 100 -11.75 -18.12 9.09
N THR A 101 -13.05 -18.39 9.07
CA THR A 101 -13.84 -18.33 7.85
C THR A 101 -14.01 -16.87 7.38
N VAL A 102 -14.38 -16.68 6.13
CA VAL A 102 -14.71 -15.39 5.53
C VAL A 102 -15.80 -14.69 6.34
N ALA A 103 -16.89 -15.38 6.66
CA ALA A 103 -18.00 -14.83 7.43
C ALA A 103 -17.59 -14.41 8.85
N GLN A 104 -16.79 -15.22 9.53
CA GLN A 104 -16.23 -14.88 10.84
C GLN A 104 -15.32 -13.66 10.78
N ASN A 105 -14.50 -13.51 9.74
CA ASN A 105 -13.67 -12.31 9.53
C ASN A 105 -14.50 -11.05 9.35
N ILE A 106 -15.59 -11.10 8.55
CA ILE A 106 -16.45 -9.96 8.28
C ILE A 106 -17.08 -9.43 9.58
N TYR A 107 -17.52 -10.31 10.48
CA TYR A 107 -18.21 -9.94 11.70
C TYR A 107 -17.34 -9.99 12.96
N LEU A 108 -16.03 -10.22 12.84
CA LEU A 108 -15.11 -10.30 13.97
C LEU A 108 -15.19 -9.05 14.87
N GLY A 109 -15.51 -9.30 16.16
CA GLY A 109 -15.72 -8.23 17.14
C GLY A 109 -17.09 -7.51 17.03
N ASN A 110 -18.02 -8.03 16.21
CA ASN A 110 -19.40 -7.56 16.04
C ASN A 110 -20.35 -8.70 15.70
N GLU A 111 -20.05 -9.86 16.23
CA GLU A 111 -20.82 -11.06 15.96
C GLU A 111 -22.27 -10.90 16.43
N PRO A 112 -23.27 -11.10 15.55
CA PRO A 112 -24.65 -11.21 15.94
C PRO A 112 -24.83 -12.35 16.95
N LYS A 113 -25.65 -12.09 17.98
CA LYS A 113 -25.92 -13.09 19.05
C LYS A 113 -27.32 -13.58 18.97
N THR A 114 -27.51 -14.85 19.29
CA THR A 114 -28.82 -15.46 19.55
C THR A 114 -29.46 -14.87 20.82
N LYS A 115 -30.75 -15.16 21.06
CA LYS A 115 -31.43 -14.74 22.27
C LYS A 115 -30.79 -15.29 23.58
N LEU A 116 -30.02 -16.36 23.48
CA LEU A 116 -29.29 -16.99 24.58
C LEU A 116 -27.85 -16.44 24.75
N GLY A 117 -27.42 -15.46 23.93
CA GLY A 117 -26.12 -14.84 24.03
C GLY A 117 -24.99 -15.54 23.28
N PHE A 118 -25.24 -16.66 22.58
CA PHE A 118 -24.28 -17.35 21.74
C PHE A 118 -24.17 -16.68 20.39
N ILE A 119 -23.00 -16.83 19.70
CA ILE A 119 -22.79 -16.35 18.33
C ILE A 119 -23.77 -17.07 17.39
N ASP A 120 -24.42 -16.29 16.51
CA ASP A 120 -25.35 -16.81 15.51
C ASP A 120 -24.61 -16.97 14.17
N ASP A 121 -23.93 -18.10 14.00
CA ASP A 121 -23.16 -18.40 12.77
C ASP A 121 -24.06 -18.42 11.53
N SER A 122 -25.30 -18.89 11.64
CA SER A 122 -26.23 -18.92 10.50
C SER A 122 -26.57 -17.52 10.01
N LEU A 123 -26.78 -16.59 10.94
CA LEU A 123 -27.07 -15.19 10.63
C LEU A 123 -25.84 -14.48 10.06
N ILE A 124 -24.64 -14.77 10.59
CA ILE A 124 -23.37 -14.24 10.09
C ILE A 124 -23.18 -14.65 8.62
N ILE A 125 -23.36 -15.93 8.28
CA ILE A 125 -23.24 -16.45 6.92
C ILE A 125 -24.24 -15.75 6.00
N LYS A 126 -25.52 -15.73 6.36
CA LYS A 126 -26.60 -15.12 5.55
C LYS A 126 -26.34 -13.62 5.28
N LYS A 127 -25.91 -12.87 6.29
CA LYS A 127 -25.56 -11.45 6.15
C LYS A 127 -24.35 -11.26 5.26
N SER A 128 -23.33 -12.13 5.36
CA SER A 128 -22.14 -12.09 4.48
C SER A 128 -22.50 -12.36 3.03
N GLU A 129 -23.38 -13.32 2.75
CA GLU A 129 -23.91 -13.59 1.40
C GLU A 129 -24.62 -12.35 0.83
N THR A 130 -25.41 -11.67 1.66
CA THR A 130 -26.11 -10.45 1.24
C THR A 130 -25.13 -9.33 0.85
N ILE A 131 -24.05 -9.14 1.64
CA ILE A 131 -23.02 -8.17 1.33
C ILE A 131 -22.33 -8.53 0.02
N PHE A 132 -21.87 -9.76 -0.17
CA PHE A 132 -21.21 -10.19 -1.40
C PHE A 132 -22.12 -10.06 -2.63
N LYS A 133 -23.37 -10.41 -2.49
CA LYS A 133 -24.38 -10.20 -3.56
C LYS A 133 -24.51 -8.72 -3.92
N SER A 134 -24.53 -7.82 -2.92
CA SER A 134 -24.58 -6.36 -3.16
C SER A 134 -23.35 -5.81 -3.85
N MET A 135 -22.18 -6.45 -3.63
CA MET A 135 -20.91 -6.16 -4.28
C MET A 135 -20.78 -6.78 -5.66
N GLY A 136 -21.67 -7.71 -6.04
CA GLY A 136 -21.60 -8.42 -7.33
C GLY A 136 -20.47 -9.46 -7.38
N ILE A 137 -20.06 -10.02 -6.24
CA ILE A 137 -18.99 -11.01 -6.13
C ILE A 137 -19.49 -12.34 -5.57
N ASN A 138 -18.82 -13.42 -5.96
CA ASN A 138 -19.13 -14.76 -5.51
C ASN A 138 -17.98 -15.31 -4.68
N ILE A 139 -18.05 -15.15 -3.36
CA ILE A 139 -17.12 -15.72 -2.39
C ILE A 139 -17.96 -16.56 -1.42
N ASN A 140 -17.53 -17.79 -1.14
CA ASN A 140 -18.21 -18.65 -0.17
C ASN A 140 -17.91 -18.18 1.27
N PRO A 141 -18.91 -17.71 2.04
CA PRO A 141 -18.69 -17.21 3.40
C PRO A 141 -18.16 -18.27 4.37
N LYS A 142 -18.37 -19.55 4.08
CA LYS A 142 -17.92 -20.68 4.92
C LYS A 142 -16.46 -21.08 4.65
N GLU A 143 -15.88 -20.58 3.56
CA GLU A 143 -14.50 -20.88 3.21
C GLU A 143 -13.52 -20.25 4.21
N LYS A 144 -12.40 -20.94 4.48
CA LYS A 144 -11.33 -20.37 5.30
C LYS A 144 -10.58 -19.31 4.50
N LEU A 145 -10.18 -18.24 5.18
CA LEU A 145 -9.54 -17.12 4.52
C LEU A 145 -8.23 -17.48 3.82
N ASN A 146 -7.43 -18.38 4.39
CA ASN A 146 -6.17 -18.84 3.81
C ASN A 146 -6.31 -19.58 2.47
N ASN A 147 -7.51 -20.05 2.11
CA ASN A 147 -7.79 -20.70 0.82
C ASN A 147 -8.13 -19.68 -0.28
N LEU A 148 -8.33 -18.41 0.06
CA LEU A 148 -8.68 -17.36 -0.88
C LEU A 148 -7.44 -16.73 -1.52
N THR A 149 -7.59 -16.26 -2.77
CA THR A 149 -6.59 -15.39 -3.40
C THR A 149 -6.45 -14.08 -2.65
N THR A 150 -5.32 -13.40 -2.79
CA THR A 150 -5.08 -12.10 -2.15
C THR A 150 -6.15 -11.07 -2.55
N GLY A 151 -6.61 -11.09 -3.81
CA GLY A 151 -7.70 -10.23 -4.28
C GLY A 151 -9.03 -10.53 -3.56
N GLN A 152 -9.39 -11.81 -3.39
CA GLN A 152 -10.58 -12.20 -2.65
C GLN A 152 -10.48 -11.84 -1.16
N GLN A 153 -9.30 -11.95 -0.56
CA GLN A 153 -9.05 -11.48 0.81
C GLN A 153 -9.28 -9.97 0.93
N GLN A 154 -8.77 -9.19 -0.04
CA GLN A 154 -9.00 -7.74 -0.09
C GLN A 154 -10.50 -7.40 -0.22
N LEU A 155 -11.24 -8.11 -1.06
CA LEU A 155 -12.70 -7.96 -1.18
C LEU A 155 -13.43 -8.35 0.13
N THR A 156 -12.91 -9.31 0.88
CA THR A 156 -13.41 -9.67 2.22
C THR A 156 -13.19 -8.54 3.24
N GLU A 157 -12.02 -7.86 3.20
CA GLU A 157 -11.76 -6.69 4.04
C GLU A 157 -12.73 -5.54 3.73
N ILE A 158 -13.04 -5.33 2.45
CA ILE A 158 -14.05 -4.34 2.02
C ILE A 158 -15.44 -4.74 2.55
N ALA A 159 -15.83 -6.01 2.43
CA ALA A 159 -17.08 -6.52 2.97
C ALA A 159 -17.19 -6.34 4.49
N LYS A 160 -16.09 -6.53 5.23
CA LYS A 160 -15.97 -6.25 6.66
C LYS A 160 -16.24 -4.78 6.99
N ALA A 161 -15.65 -3.84 6.23
CA ALA A 161 -15.93 -2.42 6.42
C ALA A 161 -17.40 -2.06 6.14
N LEU A 162 -18.00 -2.66 5.11
CA LEU A 162 -19.40 -2.46 4.77
C LEU A 162 -20.36 -3.04 5.81
N SER A 163 -20.03 -4.16 6.46
CA SER A 163 -20.85 -4.78 7.50
C SER A 163 -21.07 -3.86 8.70
N GLN A 164 -20.17 -2.90 8.91
CA GLN A 164 -20.24 -1.94 10.02
C GLN A 164 -21.16 -0.72 9.73
N ASN A 165 -21.85 -0.72 8.60
CA ASN A 165 -22.77 0.36 8.21
C ASN A 165 -22.14 1.76 8.21
N ALA A 166 -20.86 1.85 7.86
CA ALA A 166 -20.08 3.08 7.86
C ALA A 166 -20.73 4.16 6.98
N LYS A 167 -20.76 5.40 7.46
CA LYS A 167 -21.18 6.59 6.71
C LYS A 167 -20.01 7.21 5.98
N ILE A 168 -18.80 7.11 6.57
CA ILE A 168 -17.53 7.62 6.08
C ILE A 168 -16.63 6.41 5.87
N LEU A 169 -16.22 6.16 4.64
CA LEU A 169 -15.35 5.06 4.25
C LEU A 169 -13.98 5.59 3.87
N ILE A 170 -12.96 5.09 4.55
CA ILE A 170 -11.55 5.39 4.26
C ILE A 170 -10.96 4.16 3.58
N LEU A 171 -10.41 4.33 2.38
CA LEU A 171 -9.74 3.28 1.62
C LEU A 171 -8.28 3.69 1.37
N ASP A 172 -7.35 2.97 2.01
CA ASP A 172 -5.92 3.21 1.87
C ASP A 172 -5.32 2.14 0.95
N GLU A 173 -5.05 2.52 -0.30
CA GLU A 173 -4.53 1.66 -1.39
C GLU A 173 -5.32 0.35 -1.62
N PRO A 174 -6.65 0.41 -1.77
CA PRO A 174 -7.48 -0.79 -1.78
C PRO A 174 -7.29 -1.68 -3.01
N THR A 175 -6.60 -1.21 -4.05
CA THR A 175 -6.43 -1.90 -5.34
C THR A 175 -5.08 -2.60 -5.49
N SER A 176 -4.19 -2.50 -4.51
CA SER A 176 -2.81 -3.00 -4.60
C SER A 176 -2.71 -4.50 -4.94
N ALA A 177 -3.67 -5.30 -4.44
CA ALA A 177 -3.73 -6.75 -4.65
C ALA A 177 -4.84 -7.22 -5.61
N LEU A 178 -5.57 -6.28 -6.23
CA LEU A 178 -6.71 -6.59 -7.11
C LEU A 178 -6.29 -6.73 -8.57
N THR A 179 -6.94 -7.65 -9.25
CA THR A 179 -6.91 -7.75 -10.72
C THR A 179 -7.73 -6.61 -11.36
N THR A 180 -7.53 -6.35 -12.65
CA THR A 180 -8.27 -5.31 -13.38
C THR A 180 -9.79 -5.51 -13.33
N SER A 181 -10.27 -6.76 -13.33
CA SER A 181 -11.70 -7.07 -13.19
C SER A 181 -12.23 -6.77 -11.80
N GLU A 182 -11.46 -7.11 -10.75
CA GLU A 182 -11.82 -6.82 -9.36
C GLU A 182 -11.81 -5.32 -9.06
N VAL A 183 -10.87 -4.56 -9.64
CA VAL A 183 -10.85 -3.08 -9.57
C VAL A 183 -12.14 -2.48 -10.14
N LYS A 184 -12.61 -2.97 -11.28
CA LYS A 184 -13.90 -2.51 -11.86
C LYS A 184 -15.08 -2.78 -10.93
N ILE A 185 -15.11 -3.95 -10.29
CA ILE A 185 -16.15 -4.30 -9.31
C ILE A 185 -16.09 -3.32 -8.13
N LEU A 186 -14.90 -3.06 -7.58
CA LEU A 186 -14.71 -2.10 -6.50
C LEU A 186 -15.18 -0.70 -6.91
N PHE A 187 -14.82 -0.21 -8.08
CA PHE A 187 -15.21 1.13 -8.54
C PHE A 187 -16.72 1.27 -8.70
N ASN A 188 -17.38 0.28 -9.28
CA ASN A 188 -18.84 0.26 -9.36
C ASN A 188 -19.50 0.30 -7.97
N LEU A 189 -18.94 -0.45 -7.02
CA LEU A 189 -19.38 -0.42 -5.62
C LEU A 189 -19.20 0.98 -5.00
N LEU A 190 -18.04 1.61 -5.17
CA LEU A 190 -17.78 2.94 -4.60
C LEU A 190 -18.70 4.00 -5.19
N ILE A 191 -18.96 3.97 -6.50
CA ILE A 191 -19.92 4.85 -7.17
C ILE A 191 -21.33 4.65 -6.61
N LYS A 192 -21.74 3.40 -6.40
CA LYS A 192 -23.03 3.08 -5.77
C LYS A 192 -23.11 3.63 -4.34
N LEU A 193 -22.11 3.37 -3.51
CA LEU A 193 -22.05 3.86 -2.13
C LEU A 193 -22.08 5.40 -2.06
N LYS A 194 -21.38 6.07 -2.98
CA LYS A 194 -21.46 7.52 -3.13
C LYS A 194 -22.89 7.97 -3.44
N SER A 195 -23.59 7.31 -4.35
CA SER A 195 -24.99 7.64 -4.69
C SER A 195 -25.94 7.41 -3.51
N GLU A 196 -25.63 6.45 -2.64
CA GLU A 196 -26.34 6.17 -1.38
C GLU A 196 -26.01 7.18 -0.27
N GLY A 197 -25.21 8.21 -0.54
CA GLY A 197 -24.90 9.27 0.40
C GLY A 197 -23.65 9.08 1.24
N LYS A 198 -22.85 8.06 0.99
CA LYS A 198 -21.61 7.85 1.76
C LYS A 198 -20.55 8.90 1.41
N CYS A 199 -19.71 9.25 2.38
CA CYS A 199 -18.48 9.99 2.18
C CYS A 199 -17.35 8.98 1.98
N ILE A 200 -16.58 9.10 0.90
CA ILE A 200 -15.52 8.17 0.56
C ILE A 200 -14.19 8.92 0.48
N ILE A 201 -13.23 8.54 1.33
CA ILE A 201 -11.86 9.04 1.28
C ILE A 201 -10.99 7.96 0.64
N TYR A 202 -10.42 8.28 -0.51
CA TYR A 202 -9.70 7.32 -1.35
C TYR A 202 -8.23 7.70 -1.46
N VAL A 203 -7.34 6.79 -1.08
CA VAL A 203 -5.88 6.96 -1.23
C VAL A 203 -5.38 5.94 -2.23
N SER A 204 -4.69 6.40 -3.26
CA SER A 204 -4.00 5.56 -4.24
C SER A 204 -2.80 6.32 -4.80
N HIS A 205 -1.78 5.59 -5.20
CA HIS A 205 -0.66 6.13 -5.98
C HIS A 205 -0.86 5.96 -7.50
N ARG A 206 -1.97 5.33 -7.93
CA ARG A 206 -2.32 5.11 -9.34
C ARG A 206 -3.16 6.26 -9.87
N MET A 207 -2.54 7.16 -10.62
CA MET A 207 -3.22 8.36 -11.13
C MET A 207 -4.44 8.04 -11.98
N GLU A 208 -4.39 6.95 -12.78
CA GLU A 208 -5.51 6.50 -13.62
C GLU A 208 -6.76 6.21 -12.78
N GLU A 209 -6.60 5.57 -11.62
CA GLU A 209 -7.70 5.30 -10.69
C GLU A 209 -8.31 6.59 -10.15
N ILE A 210 -7.46 7.54 -9.75
CA ILE A 210 -7.87 8.83 -9.21
C ILE A 210 -8.71 9.60 -10.23
N PHE A 211 -8.24 9.70 -11.47
CA PHE A 211 -8.98 10.38 -12.53
C PHE A 211 -10.28 9.67 -12.92
N GLN A 212 -10.38 8.36 -12.70
CA GLN A 212 -11.56 7.58 -13.04
C GLN A 212 -12.71 7.71 -12.06
N ILE A 213 -12.42 7.79 -10.73
CA ILE A 213 -13.49 7.67 -9.72
C ILE A 213 -13.67 8.89 -8.83
N SER A 214 -12.67 9.78 -8.71
CA SER A 214 -12.71 10.87 -7.74
C SER A 214 -13.51 12.07 -8.24
N ASP A 215 -14.20 12.75 -7.33
CA ASP A 215 -14.87 14.02 -7.59
C ASP A 215 -13.95 15.20 -7.24
N LYS A 216 -13.16 15.03 -6.18
CA LYS A 216 -12.25 16.06 -5.65
C LYS A 216 -10.92 15.44 -5.24
N ILE A 217 -9.88 16.21 -5.33
CA ILE A 217 -8.52 15.83 -4.92
C ILE A 217 -7.99 16.86 -3.92
N THR A 218 -7.44 16.36 -2.81
CA THR A 218 -6.57 17.12 -1.92
C THR A 218 -5.14 16.60 -2.04
N VAL A 219 -4.19 17.50 -2.24
CA VAL A 219 -2.76 17.19 -2.28
C VAL A 219 -2.10 17.66 -1.00
N LEU A 220 -1.38 16.74 -0.34
CA LEU A 220 -0.51 17.02 0.80
C LEU A 220 0.95 16.93 0.38
N ARG A 221 1.79 17.77 0.95
CA ARG A 221 3.24 17.71 0.82
C ARG A 221 3.90 18.25 2.09
N ASP A 222 4.89 17.53 2.60
CA ASP A 222 5.66 17.88 3.82
C ASP A 222 4.77 18.26 5.02
N GLY A 223 3.70 17.50 5.21
CA GLY A 223 2.74 17.71 6.30
C GLY A 223 1.79 18.89 6.12
N LYS A 224 1.77 19.55 4.95
CA LYS A 224 0.93 20.72 4.65
C LYS A 224 -0.05 20.42 3.53
N LEU A 225 -1.20 21.10 3.57
CA LEU A 225 -2.13 21.11 2.45
C LEU A 225 -1.59 22.05 1.36
N ILE A 226 -1.46 21.53 0.15
CA ILE A 226 -1.03 22.29 -1.02
C ILE A 226 -2.22 22.83 -1.77
N ASN A 227 -3.13 21.95 -2.21
CA ASN A 227 -4.33 22.31 -2.95
C ASN A 227 -5.47 21.34 -2.67
N THR A 228 -6.70 21.84 -2.78
CA THR A 228 -7.93 21.04 -2.87
C THR A 228 -8.73 21.55 -4.05
N LYS A 229 -8.92 20.71 -5.09
CA LYS A 229 -9.61 21.06 -6.34
C LYS A 229 -10.55 19.94 -6.78
N LYS A 230 -11.53 20.26 -7.61
CA LYS A 230 -12.34 19.27 -8.33
C LYS A 230 -11.49 18.55 -9.36
N ILE A 231 -11.85 17.31 -9.69
CA ILE A 231 -11.10 16.48 -10.63
C ILE A 231 -10.95 17.14 -12.01
N ASN A 232 -11.96 17.84 -12.49
CA ASN A 232 -11.97 18.53 -13.79
C ASN A 232 -11.05 19.75 -13.85
N GLU A 233 -10.57 20.26 -12.70
CA GLU A 233 -9.61 21.36 -12.60
C GLU A 233 -8.14 20.87 -12.65
N TYR A 234 -7.92 19.55 -12.64
CA TYR A 234 -6.61 18.94 -12.73
C TYR A 234 -6.39 18.29 -14.10
N ASN A 235 -5.18 18.40 -14.59
CA ASN A 235 -4.60 17.45 -15.54
C ASN A 235 -3.43 16.72 -14.88
N LEU A 236 -2.92 15.68 -15.53
CA LEU A 236 -1.86 14.85 -14.96
C LEU A 236 -0.60 15.67 -14.61
N GLN A 237 -0.22 16.63 -15.44
CA GLN A 237 0.98 17.45 -15.24
C GLN A 237 0.84 18.37 -14.03
N THR A 238 -0.29 19.08 -13.90
CA THR A 238 -0.56 19.97 -12.76
C THR A 238 -0.68 19.18 -11.47
N LEU A 239 -1.28 18.01 -11.50
CA LEU A 239 -1.37 17.13 -10.33
C LEU A 239 0.01 16.65 -9.87
N ILE A 240 0.85 16.19 -10.79
CA ILE A 240 2.23 15.77 -10.47
C ILE A 240 3.04 16.97 -9.94
N SER A 241 2.88 18.17 -10.51
CA SER A 241 3.55 19.38 -10.02
C SER A 241 3.15 19.71 -8.57
N ASP A 242 1.88 19.63 -8.22
CA ASP A 242 1.40 19.87 -6.86
C ASP A 242 1.95 18.82 -5.88
N ILE A 243 2.05 17.55 -6.30
CA ILE A 243 2.58 16.47 -5.47
C ILE A 243 4.08 16.64 -5.24
N MET A 244 4.87 16.87 -6.30
CA MET A 244 6.34 16.89 -6.25
C MET A 244 6.93 18.25 -5.89
N GLY A 245 6.16 19.34 -6.04
CA GLY A 245 6.61 20.71 -5.75
C GLY A 245 7.65 21.28 -6.71
N LYS A 246 7.89 20.62 -7.82
CA LYS A 246 8.80 21.07 -8.88
C LYS A 246 8.00 21.19 -10.17
N GLU A 247 8.22 22.26 -10.91
CA GLU A 247 7.80 22.23 -12.32
C GLU A 247 8.40 20.98 -12.95
N THR A 248 7.55 20.11 -13.44
CA THR A 248 8.01 18.91 -14.16
C THR A 248 8.74 19.37 -15.41
N LYS A 249 10.07 19.51 -15.31
CA LYS A 249 10.90 19.49 -16.49
C LYS A 249 10.49 18.23 -17.24
N ASN A 250 10.19 18.37 -18.51
CA ASN A 250 9.64 17.31 -19.36
C ASN A 250 10.28 15.95 -19.01
N LEU A 251 9.45 14.91 -18.82
CA LEU A 251 9.89 13.52 -18.59
C LEU A 251 10.94 13.06 -19.65
N SER A 252 10.98 13.74 -20.80
CA SER A 252 12.02 13.59 -21.82
C SER A 252 13.44 13.90 -21.33
N ASP A 253 13.62 14.80 -20.35
CA ASP A 253 14.93 15.19 -19.84
C ASP A 253 15.57 14.12 -18.96
N PHE A 254 14.78 13.16 -18.47
CA PHE A 254 15.26 11.98 -17.74
C PHE A 254 15.64 10.81 -18.65
N ARG A 255 15.38 10.89 -19.96
CA ARG A 255 15.92 9.91 -20.92
C ARG A 255 17.43 10.12 -21.04
N LYS A 256 18.19 9.58 -20.10
CA LYS A 256 19.61 9.32 -20.35
C LYS A 256 19.68 8.45 -21.60
N GLN A 257 20.26 9.00 -22.67
CA GLN A 257 20.56 8.21 -23.85
C GLN A 257 21.43 7.04 -23.39
N THR A 258 20.87 5.83 -23.45
CA THR A 258 21.66 4.62 -23.24
C THR A 258 22.76 4.64 -24.29
N ASN A 259 24.01 4.76 -23.85
CA ASN A 259 25.13 4.66 -24.70
C ASN A 259 25.11 3.26 -25.34
N LYS A 260 24.73 3.16 -26.62
CA LYS A 260 24.63 1.91 -27.39
C LYS A 260 25.93 1.07 -27.43
N LYS A 261 27.00 1.55 -26.79
CA LYS A 261 28.34 0.89 -26.69
C LYS A 261 28.61 0.29 -25.31
N SER A 262 27.62 0.23 -24.39
CA SER A 262 27.83 -0.35 -23.07
C SER A 262 28.00 -1.87 -23.15
N LYS A 263 28.97 -2.41 -22.38
CA LYS A 263 29.20 -3.87 -22.28
C LYS A 263 28.00 -4.54 -21.57
N ILE A 264 27.56 -5.69 -22.10
CA ILE A 264 26.56 -6.53 -21.43
C ILE A 264 27.21 -7.11 -20.18
N ILE A 265 26.55 -6.96 -19.03
CA ILE A 265 27.00 -7.48 -17.74
C ILE A 265 26.26 -8.74 -17.30
N LEU A 266 24.99 -8.91 -17.73
CA LEU A 266 24.19 -10.07 -17.43
C LEU A 266 23.41 -10.49 -18.68
N LYS A 267 23.50 -11.78 -19.05
CA LYS A 267 22.68 -12.38 -20.10
C LYS A 267 21.85 -13.51 -19.46
N VAL A 268 20.55 -13.47 -19.65
CA VAL A 268 19.63 -14.51 -19.23
C VAL A 268 19.11 -15.21 -20.47
N ARG A 269 19.25 -16.54 -20.54
CA ARG A 269 18.92 -17.34 -21.72
C ARG A 269 18.08 -18.56 -21.34
N ASN A 270 16.84 -18.56 -21.79
CA ASN A 270 15.87 -19.65 -21.58
C ASN A 270 15.75 -20.11 -20.13
N VAL A 271 15.89 -19.15 -19.18
CA VAL A 271 15.83 -19.46 -17.76
C VAL A 271 14.39 -19.75 -17.36
N SER A 272 14.18 -20.86 -16.66
CA SER A 272 12.89 -21.24 -16.09
C SER A 272 13.01 -21.58 -14.61
N SER A 273 11.90 -21.49 -13.87
CA SER A 273 11.78 -22.01 -12.52
C SER A 273 11.53 -23.52 -12.57
N LEU A 274 12.10 -24.28 -11.63
CA LEU A 274 11.90 -25.72 -11.54
C LEU A 274 10.42 -26.08 -11.30
N ASP A 275 9.76 -25.35 -10.40
CA ASP A 275 8.40 -25.68 -9.95
C ASP A 275 7.31 -25.02 -10.81
N LYS A 276 7.59 -23.86 -11.39
CA LYS A 276 6.55 -22.98 -12.00
C LYS A 276 6.81 -22.64 -13.47
N GLY A 277 7.84 -23.24 -14.08
CA GLY A 277 8.19 -23.00 -15.47
C GLY A 277 8.60 -21.53 -15.76
N GLY A 278 8.30 -21.08 -16.96
CA GLY A 278 8.68 -19.78 -17.47
C GLY A 278 9.77 -19.91 -18.54
N ASN A 279 9.99 -18.85 -19.30
CA ASN A 279 11.07 -18.76 -20.28
C ASN A 279 11.57 -17.33 -20.36
N TYR A 280 12.59 -17.01 -19.58
CA TYR A 280 13.11 -15.66 -19.45
C TYR A 280 14.34 -15.47 -20.33
N ASN A 281 14.32 -14.42 -21.16
CA ASN A 281 15.39 -14.06 -22.09
C ASN A 281 15.57 -12.55 -22.09
N PHE A 282 16.72 -12.04 -21.66
CA PHE A 282 17.07 -10.62 -21.75
C PHE A 282 18.56 -10.39 -21.51
N ASP A 283 19.02 -9.20 -21.88
CA ASP A 283 20.36 -8.68 -21.63
C ASP A 283 20.27 -7.45 -20.75
N LEU A 284 21.23 -7.29 -19.84
CA LEU A 284 21.41 -6.09 -19.01
C LEU A 284 22.78 -5.51 -19.30
N TYR A 285 22.80 -4.23 -19.65
CA TYR A 285 24.02 -3.50 -19.97
C TYR A 285 24.58 -2.75 -18.76
N LYS A 286 25.87 -2.46 -18.77
CA LYS A 286 26.53 -1.68 -17.71
C LYS A 286 25.92 -0.28 -17.64
N GLY A 287 25.45 0.13 -16.45
CA GLY A 287 24.84 1.44 -16.21
C GLY A 287 23.41 1.59 -16.73
N GLU A 288 22.78 0.48 -17.18
CA GLU A 288 21.39 0.45 -17.62
C GLU A 288 20.43 0.20 -16.43
N VAL A 289 19.25 0.80 -16.51
CA VAL A 289 18.09 0.45 -15.71
C VAL A 289 17.11 -0.29 -16.61
N LEU A 290 17.02 -1.63 -16.45
CA LEU A 290 16.12 -2.47 -17.21
C LEU A 290 14.78 -2.58 -16.50
N GLY A 291 13.70 -2.06 -17.11
CA GLY A 291 12.34 -2.21 -16.63
C GLY A 291 11.72 -3.54 -17.06
N ILE A 292 11.18 -4.32 -16.09
CA ILE A 292 10.43 -5.54 -16.37
C ILE A 292 8.95 -5.28 -16.07
N ALA A 293 8.12 -5.19 -17.10
CA ALA A 293 6.69 -4.95 -17.01
C ALA A 293 5.87 -6.22 -17.26
N GLY A 294 4.65 -6.26 -16.70
CA GLY A 294 3.72 -7.36 -16.90
C GLY A 294 2.55 -7.32 -15.92
N LEU A 295 1.49 -8.07 -16.20
CA LEU A 295 0.33 -8.20 -15.33
C LEU A 295 0.66 -8.98 -14.04
N LEU A 296 -0.23 -8.90 -13.06
CA LEU A 296 -0.15 -9.73 -11.86
C LEU A 296 -0.09 -11.21 -12.25
N GLY A 297 0.85 -11.96 -11.66
CA GLY A 297 1.05 -13.38 -12.00
C GLY A 297 1.92 -13.66 -13.24
N SER A 298 2.35 -12.63 -14.00
CA SER A 298 3.20 -12.82 -15.21
C SER A 298 4.61 -13.32 -14.93
N GLY A 299 5.05 -13.40 -13.68
CA GLY A 299 6.36 -13.92 -13.30
C GLY A 299 7.46 -12.86 -13.14
N ARG A 300 7.14 -11.57 -13.10
CA ARG A 300 8.13 -10.48 -12.87
C ARG A 300 8.96 -10.70 -11.60
N SER A 301 8.30 -10.91 -10.46
CA SER A 301 8.98 -11.16 -9.20
C SER A 301 9.72 -12.49 -9.18
N ARG A 302 9.27 -13.47 -9.96
CA ARG A 302 9.92 -14.79 -10.08
C ARG A 302 11.30 -14.70 -10.69
N ILE A 303 11.46 -13.97 -11.82
CA ILE A 303 12.79 -13.83 -12.42
C ILE A 303 13.78 -13.13 -11.46
N ALA A 304 13.34 -12.13 -10.71
CA ALA A 304 14.16 -11.49 -9.70
C ALA A 304 14.57 -12.48 -8.59
N ARG A 305 13.64 -13.32 -8.12
CA ARG A 305 13.90 -14.37 -7.12
C ARG A 305 14.83 -15.48 -7.63
N LEU A 306 14.71 -15.87 -8.90
CA LEU A 306 15.63 -16.82 -9.54
C LEU A 306 17.05 -16.26 -9.61
N LEU A 307 17.22 -15.02 -10.02
CA LEU A 307 18.52 -14.34 -10.09
C LEU A 307 19.14 -14.12 -8.69
N TYR A 308 18.32 -14.04 -7.66
CA TYR A 308 18.81 -13.92 -6.29
C TYR A 308 18.96 -15.26 -5.57
N GLY A 309 18.54 -16.38 -6.17
CA GLY A 309 18.66 -17.71 -5.59
C GLY A 309 17.62 -18.03 -4.51
N LEU A 310 16.47 -17.35 -4.49
CA LEU A 310 15.31 -17.64 -3.65
C LEU A 310 14.37 -18.68 -4.29
N GLU A 311 14.46 -18.88 -5.59
CA GLU A 311 13.76 -19.93 -6.33
C GLU A 311 14.79 -20.77 -7.10
N THR A 312 14.53 -22.06 -7.21
CA THR A 312 15.43 -22.98 -7.90
C THR A 312 15.26 -22.87 -9.42
N LYS A 313 16.37 -22.69 -10.11
CA LYS A 313 16.43 -22.70 -11.57
C LYS A 313 16.16 -24.12 -12.10
N GLY A 314 15.20 -24.25 -13.00
CA GLY A 314 14.88 -25.52 -13.67
C GLY A 314 15.73 -25.76 -14.93
N SER A 315 15.88 -24.71 -15.76
CA SER A 315 16.64 -24.78 -17.01
C SER A 315 17.26 -23.44 -17.38
N GLY A 316 18.03 -23.41 -18.45
CA GLY A 316 18.62 -22.21 -19.02
C GLY A 316 19.94 -21.77 -18.38
N ASN A 317 20.52 -20.71 -18.92
CA ASN A 317 21.83 -20.21 -18.53
C ASN A 317 21.77 -18.76 -18.06
N ILE A 318 22.51 -18.47 -16.99
CA ILE A 318 22.76 -17.12 -16.50
C ILE A 318 24.23 -16.82 -16.71
N ILE A 319 24.55 -15.82 -17.54
CA ILE A 319 25.91 -15.45 -17.89
C ILE A 319 26.19 -14.07 -17.30
N PHE A 320 27.13 -13.99 -16.38
CA PHE A 320 27.54 -12.75 -15.72
C PHE A 320 28.98 -12.42 -16.07
N LYS A 321 29.21 -11.26 -16.68
CA LYS A 321 30.54 -10.81 -17.17
C LYS A 321 31.24 -11.87 -18.01
N ASP A 322 30.51 -12.41 -18.99
CA ASP A 322 30.94 -13.46 -19.95
C ASP A 322 31.20 -14.86 -19.33
N ASN A 323 30.97 -15.06 -18.02
CA ASN A 323 31.07 -16.35 -17.35
C ASN A 323 29.67 -16.92 -17.08
N ASN A 324 29.47 -18.21 -17.38
CA ASN A 324 28.26 -18.91 -16.99
C ASN A 324 28.28 -19.12 -15.49
N ILE A 325 27.23 -18.68 -14.80
CA ILE A 325 27.11 -18.78 -13.35
C ILE A 325 25.90 -19.65 -12.98
N ASP A 326 26.04 -20.40 -11.89
CA ASP A 326 24.96 -21.17 -11.32
C ASP A 326 24.63 -20.63 -9.93
N ILE A 327 23.42 -20.10 -9.79
CA ILE A 327 22.92 -19.52 -8.54
C ILE A 327 21.93 -20.50 -7.94
N LYS A 328 22.32 -21.18 -6.87
CA LYS A 328 21.52 -22.18 -6.15
C LYS A 328 20.86 -21.62 -4.90
N ASN A 329 21.43 -20.58 -4.33
CA ASN A 329 20.98 -19.95 -3.09
C ASN A 329 21.42 -18.48 -3.03
N THR A 330 21.01 -17.77 -1.99
CA THR A 330 21.34 -16.35 -1.80
C THR A 330 22.82 -16.08 -1.52
N ILE A 331 23.57 -17.08 -1.02
CA ILE A 331 25.02 -16.96 -0.81
C ILE A 331 25.73 -16.86 -2.16
N ASP A 332 25.27 -17.62 -3.14
CA ASP A 332 25.88 -17.59 -4.48
C ASP A 332 25.63 -16.26 -5.18
N SER A 333 24.40 -15.70 -5.09
CA SER A 333 24.12 -14.37 -5.67
C SER A 333 24.95 -13.26 -5.01
N ASN A 334 25.15 -13.32 -3.69
CA ASN A 334 25.98 -12.37 -2.95
C ASN A 334 27.45 -12.39 -3.42
N LYS A 335 28.02 -13.56 -3.78
CA LYS A 335 29.38 -13.65 -4.38
C LYS A 335 29.51 -12.82 -5.68
N TYR A 336 28.42 -12.79 -6.46
CA TYR A 336 28.35 -11.99 -7.70
C TYR A 336 27.90 -10.56 -7.47
N LYS A 337 27.69 -10.14 -6.22
CA LYS A 337 27.19 -8.81 -5.83
C LYS A 337 25.83 -8.49 -6.43
N ILE A 338 24.98 -9.51 -6.54
CA ILE A 338 23.57 -9.37 -6.90
C ILE A 338 22.79 -9.20 -5.61
N ALA A 339 22.04 -8.10 -5.48
CA ALA A 339 21.17 -7.81 -4.33
C ALA A 339 19.71 -7.76 -4.78
N LEU A 340 18.80 -8.08 -3.89
CA LEU A 340 17.36 -8.01 -4.09
C LEU A 340 16.72 -7.10 -3.04
N VAL A 341 15.95 -6.10 -3.49
CA VAL A 341 15.04 -5.37 -2.63
C VAL A 341 13.66 -6.00 -2.81
N PRO A 342 13.10 -6.69 -1.80
CA PRO A 342 11.83 -7.37 -1.92
C PRO A 342 10.65 -6.40 -1.92
N GLU A 343 9.52 -6.84 -2.46
CA GLU A 343 8.25 -6.08 -2.47
C GLU A 343 7.72 -5.92 -1.04
N ASP A 344 7.66 -7.02 -0.27
CA ASP A 344 7.26 -7.00 1.14
C ASP A 344 8.50 -6.86 2.04
N ARG A 345 8.76 -5.62 2.43
CA ARG A 345 9.89 -5.30 3.32
C ARG A 345 9.72 -5.85 4.74
N ARG A 346 8.49 -6.04 5.25
CA ARG A 346 8.25 -6.51 6.62
C ARG A 346 8.43 -8.00 6.76
N LEU A 347 7.94 -8.77 5.78
CA LEU A 347 8.05 -10.23 5.83
C LEU A 347 9.36 -10.75 5.23
N GLN A 348 9.98 -10.01 4.31
CA GLN A 348 11.10 -10.51 3.51
C GLN A 348 12.36 -9.63 3.58
N GLY A 349 12.24 -8.36 3.95
CA GLY A 349 13.34 -7.40 3.85
C GLY A 349 13.98 -7.00 5.18
N LEU A 350 13.23 -7.01 6.29
CA LEU A 350 13.68 -6.49 7.58
C LEU A 350 13.31 -7.41 8.73
N ILE A 351 14.19 -7.47 9.74
CA ILE A 351 13.88 -8.06 11.03
C ILE A 351 13.44 -6.92 11.96
N LEU A 352 12.13 -6.74 12.09
CA LEU A 352 11.52 -5.57 12.72
C LEU A 352 11.91 -5.37 14.19
N ASN A 353 12.27 -6.44 14.91
CA ASN A 353 12.70 -6.38 16.30
C ASN A 353 14.21 -6.07 16.46
N HIS A 354 14.95 -5.98 15.35
CA HIS A 354 16.35 -5.63 15.34
C HIS A 354 16.53 -4.12 15.10
N SER A 355 17.67 -3.59 15.53
CA SER A 355 18.06 -2.20 15.27
C SER A 355 18.29 -1.97 13.77
N ILE A 356 18.28 -0.71 13.34
CA ILE A 356 18.67 -0.32 11.97
C ILE A 356 20.08 -0.81 11.67
N LYS A 357 21.03 -0.61 12.58
CA LYS A 357 22.40 -1.13 12.48
C LYS A 357 22.42 -2.62 12.18
N SER A 358 21.75 -3.43 13.01
CA SER A 358 21.73 -4.89 12.83
C SER A 358 21.10 -5.33 11.52
N ASN A 359 20.09 -4.63 11.03
CA ASN A 359 19.50 -4.91 9.71
C ASN A 359 20.44 -4.56 8.55
N ILE A 360 21.22 -3.47 8.65
CA ILE A 360 22.21 -3.07 7.64
C ILE A 360 23.39 -4.05 7.61
N GLU A 361 23.83 -4.51 8.77
CA GLU A 361 24.98 -5.42 8.90
C GLU A 361 24.68 -6.85 8.41
N LEU A 362 23.47 -7.34 8.64
CA LEU A 362 23.09 -8.75 8.47
C LEU A 362 23.53 -9.35 7.12
N PRO A 363 23.32 -8.71 5.96
CA PRO A 363 23.75 -9.26 4.66
C PRO A 363 25.27 -9.37 4.51
N ASN A 364 26.02 -8.58 5.26
CA ASN A 364 27.48 -8.46 5.17
C ASN A 364 28.22 -8.86 6.46
N LEU A 365 27.56 -9.62 7.33
CA LEU A 365 28.08 -9.93 8.66
C LEU A 365 29.49 -10.56 8.62
N ASN A 366 29.80 -11.33 7.59
CA ASN A 366 31.11 -11.93 7.39
C ASN A 366 32.25 -10.90 7.25
N ASN A 367 31.96 -9.68 6.77
CA ASN A 367 32.96 -8.63 6.59
C ASN A 367 33.37 -8.02 7.95
N TYR A 368 32.50 -8.13 8.95
CA TYR A 368 32.72 -7.61 10.31
C TYR A 368 33.14 -8.68 11.30
N THR A 369 33.30 -9.94 10.84
CA THR A 369 33.63 -11.05 11.75
C THR A 369 35.14 -11.30 11.78
N LYS A 370 35.73 -11.20 12.97
CA LYS A 370 37.12 -11.57 13.25
C LYS A 370 37.12 -12.65 14.35
N TYR A 371 37.78 -13.78 14.09
CA TYR A 371 37.85 -14.91 15.06
C TYR A 371 36.49 -15.34 15.63
N SER A 372 35.46 -15.39 14.79
CA SER A 372 34.05 -15.71 15.13
C SER A 372 33.31 -14.67 15.99
N PHE A 373 33.89 -13.50 16.22
CA PHE A 373 33.26 -12.39 16.91
C PHE A 373 33.00 -11.23 15.93
N VAL A 374 31.85 -10.56 16.06
CA VAL A 374 31.51 -9.39 15.26
C VAL A 374 32.22 -8.16 15.83
N SER A 375 32.97 -7.43 14.99
CA SER A 375 33.59 -6.16 15.36
C SER A 375 32.57 -5.04 15.29
N ASP A 376 32.14 -4.54 16.44
CA ASP A 376 31.16 -3.45 16.52
C ASP A 376 31.68 -2.13 15.94
N ASN A 377 32.98 -1.83 16.09
CA ASN A 377 33.53 -0.54 15.63
C ASN A 377 33.50 -0.41 14.10
N ASP A 378 33.95 -1.45 13.39
CA ASP A 378 33.98 -1.45 11.92
C ASP A 378 32.54 -1.35 11.35
N SER A 379 31.59 -2.01 11.97
CA SER A 379 30.19 -2.02 11.53
C SER A 379 29.45 -0.70 11.81
N ILE A 380 29.78 0.00 12.90
CA ILE A 380 29.20 1.31 13.23
C ILE A 380 29.61 2.37 12.20
N GLU A 381 30.87 2.38 11.77
CA GLU A 381 31.36 3.33 10.79
C GLU A 381 30.66 3.15 9.42
N ASP A 382 30.61 1.92 8.92
CA ASP A 382 29.90 1.60 7.67
C ASP A 382 28.39 1.91 7.77
N THR A 383 27.76 1.60 8.92
CA THR A 383 26.35 1.92 9.14
C THR A 383 26.10 3.42 9.09
N LYS A 384 26.93 4.24 9.73
CA LYS A 384 26.81 5.71 9.68
C LYS A 384 26.90 6.22 8.26
N LYS A 385 27.86 5.71 7.49
CA LYS A 385 28.02 6.08 6.08
C LYS A 385 26.77 5.74 5.25
N VAL A 386 26.21 4.55 5.42
CA VAL A 386 24.98 4.14 4.72
C VAL A 386 23.79 5.04 5.11
N ILE A 387 23.68 5.41 6.40
CA ILE A 387 22.63 6.31 6.90
C ILE A 387 22.77 7.70 6.25
N GLU A 388 24.01 8.23 6.16
CA GLU A 388 24.29 9.51 5.50
C GLU A 388 24.02 9.44 4.00
N ASP A 389 24.51 8.41 3.30
CA ASP A 389 24.35 8.22 1.85
C ASP A 389 22.87 8.09 1.44
N LEU A 390 22.04 7.47 2.27
CA LEU A 390 20.62 7.25 2.01
C LEU A 390 19.69 8.28 2.69
N ASN A 391 20.25 9.19 3.47
CA ASN A 391 19.51 10.21 4.24
C ASN A 391 18.41 9.59 5.13
N ILE A 392 18.78 8.55 5.90
CA ILE A 392 17.89 7.83 6.83
C ILE A 392 17.86 8.55 8.20
#